data_b210247a7714f47cc7498df8ae9b2b66
#
_entry.id   b210247a7714f47cc7498df8ae9b2b66
#
_cell.length_a   1.000
_cell.length_b   1.000
_cell.length_c   1.000
_cell.angle_alpha   90.00
_cell.angle_beta   90.00
_cell.angle_gamma   90.00
#
_symmetry.space_group_name_H-M   'P 1'
#
loop_
_entity.id
_entity.type
_entity.pdbx_description
1 polymer ?
#
loop_
_entity_poly.entity_id
_entity_poly.type
_entity_poly.pdbx_seq_one_letter_code
_entity_poly.pdbx_strand_id
1 'polypeptide(L)'
;MKLTELISKKAILPVLKAGDKKAAIQELVQAARKAYEGEKFVVSEIVDAIVQREKIGSTGIGGGVGVPHAKLEGIKNVIGAFGRAPAPFDFSAVDGQPVNLIFLIIAPPSKNEAYLKALQKVMSALKRPNFVKFLRTAKTAGDITDIFREAEEVAV
;
A
#
# COMPACT_ATOMS: atom_id res chain seq x y z
N MET A 1 -12.59 -6.61 -8.54
CA MET A 1 -11.82 -5.47 -7.97
C MET A 1 -10.59 -5.21 -8.78
N LYS A 2 -10.37 -3.96 -9.16
CA LYS A 2 -9.16 -3.53 -9.88
C LYS A 2 -8.25 -2.76 -8.94
N LEU A 3 -6.94 -2.71 -9.23
CA LEU A 3 -6.01 -1.90 -8.44
C LEU A 3 -6.45 -0.44 -8.38
N THR A 4 -6.94 0.11 -9.49
CA THR A 4 -7.41 1.49 -9.56
C THR A 4 -8.68 1.73 -8.75
N GLU A 5 -9.43 0.68 -8.43
CA GLU A 5 -10.57 0.77 -7.53
C GLU A 5 -10.14 0.65 -6.07
N LEU A 6 -9.15 -0.21 -5.81
CA LEU A 6 -8.59 -0.41 -4.47
C LEU A 6 -7.82 0.83 -4.00
N ILE A 7 -7.03 1.42 -4.89
CA ILE A 7 -6.15 2.55 -4.58
C ILE A 7 -6.54 3.76 -5.43
N SER A 8 -7.27 4.69 -4.82
CA SER A 8 -7.63 5.96 -5.46
C SER A 8 -6.37 6.76 -5.80
N LYS A 9 -6.40 7.49 -6.91
CA LYS A 9 -5.32 8.39 -7.28
C LYS A 9 -4.97 9.37 -6.15
N LYS A 10 -5.97 9.79 -5.38
CA LYS A 10 -5.77 10.69 -4.22
C LYS A 10 -5.00 10.03 -3.08
N ALA A 11 -4.94 8.70 -3.05
CA ALA A 11 -4.20 7.93 -2.04
C ALA A 11 -2.84 7.45 -2.57
N ILE A 12 -2.37 8.01 -3.68
CA ILE A 12 -1.06 7.72 -4.24
C ILE A 12 -0.10 8.86 -3.91
N LEU A 13 0.98 8.53 -3.20
CA LEU A 13 2.04 9.46 -2.84
C LEU A 13 3.29 9.15 -3.66
N PRO A 14 3.51 9.85 -4.78
CA PRO A 14 4.70 9.59 -5.62
C PRO A 14 6.01 9.96 -4.94
N VAL A 15 5.93 10.80 -3.90
CA VAL A 15 7.09 11.21 -3.11
C VAL A 15 6.73 11.10 -1.63
N LEU A 16 7.10 9.98 -1.00
CA LEU A 16 7.01 9.84 0.44
C LEU A 16 8.11 10.69 1.08
N LYS A 17 7.74 11.46 2.09
CA LYS A 17 8.68 12.30 2.85
C LYS A 17 9.33 11.54 4.00
N ALA A 18 8.67 10.48 4.47
CA ALA A 18 9.12 9.69 5.60
C ALA A 18 10.44 8.99 5.31
N GLY A 19 11.29 8.90 6.31
CA GLY A 19 12.59 8.24 6.23
C GLY A 19 12.67 6.93 7.01
N ASP A 20 11.57 6.47 7.58
CA ASP A 20 11.52 5.22 8.33
C ASP A 20 10.15 4.54 8.18
N LYS A 21 10.09 3.29 8.60
CA LYS A 21 8.91 2.43 8.44
C LYS A 21 7.65 3.00 9.09
N LYS A 22 7.73 3.40 10.34
CA LYS A 22 6.56 3.91 11.08
C LYS A 22 6.07 5.22 10.48
N ALA A 23 6.96 6.15 10.16
CA ALA A 23 6.62 7.42 9.56
C ALA A 23 5.99 7.24 8.18
N ALA A 24 6.48 6.28 7.40
CA ALA A 24 5.90 5.96 6.09
C ALA A 24 4.48 5.41 6.22
N ILE A 25 4.27 4.50 7.14
CA ILE A 25 2.93 3.96 7.43
C ILE A 25 1.99 5.09 7.82
N GLN A 26 2.43 5.98 8.71
CA GLN A 26 1.62 7.11 9.16
C GLN A 26 1.26 8.05 7.99
N GLU A 27 2.21 8.36 7.15
CA GLU A 27 1.99 9.22 5.98
C GLU A 27 0.96 8.61 5.03
N LEU A 28 1.05 7.30 4.78
CA LEU A 28 0.10 6.59 3.93
C LEU A 28 -1.30 6.50 4.54
N VAL A 29 -1.39 6.25 5.84
CA VAL A 29 -2.70 6.22 6.53
C VAL A 29 -3.37 7.59 6.49
N GLN A 30 -2.61 8.67 6.65
CA GLN A 30 -3.12 10.03 6.51
C GLN A 30 -3.62 10.30 5.08
N ALA A 31 -2.89 9.83 4.08
CA ALA A 31 -3.31 9.96 2.68
C ALA A 31 -4.61 9.22 2.42
N ALA A 32 -4.74 8.00 2.95
CA ALA A 32 -5.98 7.23 2.83
C ALA A 32 -7.15 7.93 3.52
N ARG A 33 -6.91 8.51 4.70
CA ARG A 33 -7.96 9.23 5.44
C ARG A 33 -8.50 10.41 4.63
N LYS A 34 -7.62 11.13 3.93
CA LYS A 34 -8.03 12.27 3.08
C LYS A 34 -8.69 11.82 1.79
N ALA A 35 -8.23 10.70 1.21
CA ALA A 35 -8.71 10.23 -0.08
C ALA A 35 -10.11 9.61 -0.02
N TYR A 36 -10.45 8.96 1.10
CA TYR A 36 -11.70 8.23 1.25
C TYR A 36 -12.62 8.94 2.23
N GLU A 37 -13.33 9.95 1.75
CA GLU A 37 -14.16 10.84 2.57
C GLU A 37 -15.27 10.14 3.34
N GLY A 38 -15.77 9.02 2.83
CA GLY A 38 -16.78 8.22 3.50
C GLY A 38 -16.26 7.40 4.67
N GLU A 39 -14.94 7.32 4.83
CA GLU A 39 -14.31 6.58 5.91
C GLU A 39 -13.92 7.55 7.03
N LYS A 40 -14.31 7.24 8.26
CA LYS A 40 -14.11 8.12 9.41
C LYS A 40 -13.30 7.44 10.51
N PHE A 41 -12.20 6.84 10.15
CA PHE A 41 -11.31 6.22 11.13
C PHE A 41 -10.36 7.24 11.77
N VAL A 42 -9.83 6.88 12.93
CA VAL A 42 -8.79 7.64 13.61
C VAL A 42 -7.42 7.17 13.13
N VAL A 43 -6.64 8.07 12.56
CA VAL A 43 -5.33 7.73 11.96
C VAL A 43 -4.43 6.98 12.94
N SER A 44 -4.31 7.46 14.19
CA SER A 44 -3.43 6.83 15.18
C SER A 44 -3.84 5.39 15.50
N GLU A 45 -5.13 5.08 15.52
CA GLU A 45 -5.60 3.72 15.77
C GLU A 45 -5.22 2.76 14.64
N ILE A 46 -5.33 3.23 13.39
CA ILE A 46 -4.92 2.44 12.23
C ILE A 46 -3.41 2.23 12.23
N VAL A 47 -2.64 3.29 12.47
CA VAL A 47 -1.18 3.20 12.53
C VAL A 47 -0.75 2.19 13.60
N ASP A 48 -1.35 2.25 14.79
CA ASP A 48 -1.03 1.33 15.88
C ASP A 48 -1.35 -0.12 15.49
N ALA A 49 -2.49 -0.37 14.85
CA ALA A 49 -2.87 -1.71 14.41
C ALA A 49 -1.86 -2.27 13.41
N ILE A 50 -1.43 -1.45 12.44
CA ILE A 50 -0.45 -1.87 11.44
C ILE A 50 0.91 -2.11 12.08
N VAL A 51 1.35 -1.24 12.99
CA VAL A 51 2.62 -1.40 13.71
C VAL A 51 2.61 -2.68 14.53
N GLN A 52 1.50 -3.01 15.21
CA GLN A 52 1.38 -4.26 15.95
C GLN A 52 1.45 -5.48 15.02
N ARG A 53 0.80 -5.41 13.85
CA ARG A 53 0.90 -6.47 12.84
C ARG A 53 2.34 -6.67 12.36
N GLU A 54 3.09 -5.59 12.16
CA GLU A 54 4.47 -5.64 11.71
C GLU A 54 5.40 -6.28 12.75
N LYS A 55 5.07 -6.19 14.02
CA LYS A 55 5.85 -6.86 15.10
C LYS A 55 5.77 -8.38 15.05
N ILE A 56 4.70 -8.93 14.48
CA ILE A 56 4.55 -10.38 14.30
C ILE A 56 5.48 -10.88 13.19
N GLY A 57 5.67 -10.06 12.17
CA GLY A 57 6.54 -10.36 11.04
C GLY A 57 6.42 -9.25 10.02
N SER A 58 7.55 -8.83 9.45
CA SER A 58 7.57 -7.75 8.49
C SER A 58 6.76 -8.10 7.24
N THR A 59 6.05 -7.11 6.70
CA THR A 59 5.41 -7.19 5.38
C THR A 59 6.30 -6.70 4.25
N GLY A 60 7.59 -6.45 4.53
CA GLY A 60 8.60 -6.23 3.51
C GLY A 60 8.90 -7.56 2.83
N ILE A 61 8.37 -7.75 1.62
CA ILE A 61 8.36 -9.04 0.92
C ILE A 61 9.61 -9.29 0.06
N GLY A 62 10.52 -8.34 0.04
CA GLY A 62 11.70 -8.39 -0.82
C GLY A 62 11.51 -7.56 -2.09
N GLY A 63 12.61 -7.34 -2.81
CA GLY A 63 12.59 -6.56 -4.04
C GLY A 63 12.27 -5.09 -3.85
N GLY A 64 12.45 -4.56 -2.64
CA GLY A 64 12.18 -3.15 -2.35
C GLY A 64 10.71 -2.82 -2.09
N VAL A 65 9.87 -3.82 -1.82
CA VAL A 65 8.43 -3.65 -1.66
C VAL A 65 7.98 -4.03 -0.25
N GLY A 66 7.14 -3.18 0.36
CA GLY A 66 6.42 -3.47 1.59
C GLY A 66 4.91 -3.44 1.36
N VAL A 67 4.18 -4.29 2.09
CA VAL A 67 2.72 -4.39 1.97
C VAL A 67 2.09 -4.38 3.37
N PRO A 68 2.21 -3.27 4.11
CA PRO A 68 1.56 -3.18 5.41
C PRO A 68 0.04 -3.27 5.27
N HIS A 69 -0.57 -4.05 6.14
CA HIS A 69 -2.01 -4.30 6.08
C HIS A 69 -2.56 -4.63 7.46
N ALA A 70 -3.82 -4.28 7.69
CA ALA A 70 -4.50 -4.60 8.94
C ALA A 70 -6.02 -4.58 8.75
N LYS A 71 -6.72 -5.32 9.61
CA LYS A 71 -8.16 -5.22 9.75
C LYS A 71 -8.46 -4.50 11.05
N LEU A 72 -9.41 -3.55 11.01
CA LEU A 72 -9.78 -2.77 12.19
C LEU A 72 -11.25 -2.38 12.12
N GLU A 73 -11.92 -2.41 13.27
CA GLU A 73 -13.28 -1.91 13.40
C GLU A 73 -13.33 -0.41 13.13
N GLY A 74 -14.45 0.08 12.63
CA GLY A 74 -14.64 1.49 12.31
C GLY A 74 -14.40 1.83 10.85
N ILE A 75 -13.81 0.92 10.10
CA ILE A 75 -13.63 1.06 8.65
C ILE A 75 -14.81 0.37 7.96
N LYS A 76 -15.35 0.97 6.91
CA LYS A 76 -16.52 0.45 6.19
C LYS A 76 -16.16 -0.43 5.01
N ASN A 77 -15.10 -0.09 4.29
CA ASN A 77 -14.71 -0.74 3.05
C ASN A 77 -13.23 -1.11 3.05
N VAL A 78 -12.86 -2.01 2.14
CA VAL A 78 -11.45 -2.28 1.90
C VAL A 78 -10.89 -1.10 1.11
N ILE A 79 -9.87 -0.46 1.65
CA ILE A 79 -9.23 0.70 1.03
C ILE A 79 -7.73 0.52 1.00
N GLY A 80 -7.09 1.11 0.00
CA GLY A 80 -5.65 1.03 -0.17
C GLY A 80 -5.01 2.39 -0.42
N ALA A 81 -3.71 2.43 -0.20
CA ALA A 81 -2.88 3.58 -0.53
C ALA A 81 -1.54 3.06 -1.04
N PHE A 82 -0.84 3.89 -1.79
CA PHE A 82 0.47 3.54 -2.33
C PHE A 82 1.42 4.70 -2.15
N GLY A 83 2.66 4.39 -1.78
CA GLY A 83 3.71 5.38 -1.64
C GLY A 83 5.00 4.93 -2.28
N ARG A 84 5.69 5.87 -2.92
CA ARG A 84 7.02 5.68 -3.48
C ARG A 84 7.98 6.57 -2.73
N ALA A 85 9.04 5.98 -2.18
CA ALA A 85 10.09 6.71 -1.47
C ALA A 85 11.28 6.92 -2.42
N PRO A 86 11.62 8.17 -2.79
CA PRO A 86 12.81 8.40 -3.62
C PRO A 86 14.08 7.88 -2.98
N ALA A 87 14.18 7.93 -1.64
CA ALA A 87 15.28 7.35 -0.89
C ALA A 87 14.79 6.11 -0.15
N PRO A 88 15.23 4.90 -0.54
CA PRO A 88 14.83 3.68 0.15
C PRO A 88 15.25 3.69 1.63
N PHE A 89 14.48 3.01 2.47
CA PHE A 89 14.76 2.93 3.90
C PHE A 89 14.52 1.51 4.44
N ASP A 90 15.03 1.25 5.64
CA ASP A 90 14.90 -0.05 6.29
C ASP A 90 13.45 -0.32 6.69
N PHE A 91 12.90 -1.42 6.19
CA PHE A 91 11.55 -1.90 6.51
C PHE A 91 11.59 -3.26 7.22
N SER A 92 12.76 -3.72 7.59
CA SER A 92 13.00 -5.07 8.12
C SER A 92 12.50 -6.14 7.15
N ALA A 93 12.71 -5.92 5.85
CA ALA A 93 12.24 -6.82 4.80
C ALA A 93 12.90 -8.19 4.93
N VAL A 94 12.22 -9.23 4.38
CA VAL A 94 12.69 -10.61 4.46
C VAL A 94 14.06 -10.84 3.80
N ASP A 95 14.40 -10.02 2.78
CA ASP A 95 15.69 -10.10 2.10
C ASP A 95 16.75 -9.15 2.68
N GLY A 96 16.41 -8.41 3.75
CA GLY A 96 17.32 -7.45 4.38
C GLY A 96 17.58 -6.19 3.56
N GLN A 97 16.94 -6.03 2.41
CA GLN A 97 17.15 -4.88 1.53
C GLN A 97 16.21 -3.72 1.87
N PRO A 98 16.61 -2.47 1.59
CA PRO A 98 15.75 -1.33 1.82
C PRO A 98 14.53 -1.33 0.89
N VAL A 99 13.46 -0.66 1.34
CA VAL A 99 12.17 -0.60 0.66
C VAL A 99 11.92 0.81 0.16
N ASN A 100 11.36 0.92 -1.04
CA ASN A 100 10.98 2.19 -1.63
C ASN A 100 9.56 2.21 -2.22
N LEU A 101 8.89 1.08 -2.26
CA LEU A 101 7.50 0.98 -2.74
C LEU A 101 6.65 0.35 -1.64
N ILE A 102 5.57 1.02 -1.25
CA ILE A 102 4.74 0.56 -0.15
C ILE A 102 3.27 0.56 -0.55
N PHE A 103 2.63 -0.60 -0.45
CA PHE A 103 1.19 -0.78 -0.66
C PHE A 103 0.53 -0.95 0.71
N LEU A 104 -0.35 -0.03 1.08
CA LEU A 104 -1.13 -0.13 2.31
C LEU A 104 -2.50 -0.68 1.99
N ILE A 105 -2.97 -1.66 2.77
CA ILE A 105 -4.33 -2.19 2.65
C ILE A 105 -4.95 -2.27 4.03
N ILE A 106 -6.12 -1.65 4.21
CA ILE A 106 -6.87 -1.70 5.45
C ILE A 106 -8.33 -2.07 5.16
N ALA A 107 -8.95 -2.78 6.10
CA ALA A 107 -10.30 -3.30 5.89
C ALA A 107 -11.02 -3.52 7.23
N PRO A 108 -12.37 -3.54 7.22
CA PRO A 108 -13.11 -3.99 8.39
C PRO A 108 -13.05 -5.52 8.50
N PRO A 109 -13.10 -6.09 9.72
CA PRO A 109 -13.11 -7.55 9.89
C PRO A 109 -14.25 -8.24 9.17
N SER A 110 -15.39 -7.55 9.00
CA SER A 110 -16.58 -8.10 8.31
C SER A 110 -16.34 -8.35 6.82
N LYS A 111 -15.31 -7.80 6.22
CA LYS A 111 -15.01 -7.93 4.79
C LYS A 111 -13.70 -8.71 4.54
N ASN A 112 -13.52 -9.78 5.28
CA ASN A 112 -12.28 -10.57 5.19
C ASN A 112 -12.04 -11.15 3.80
N GLU A 113 -13.08 -11.60 3.11
CA GLU A 113 -12.94 -12.16 1.75
C GLU A 113 -12.43 -11.09 0.77
N ALA A 114 -13.03 -9.89 0.80
CA ALA A 114 -12.59 -8.78 -0.05
C ALA A 114 -11.18 -8.32 0.31
N TYR A 115 -10.85 -8.36 1.59
CA TYR A 115 -9.50 -8.04 2.08
C TYR A 115 -8.46 -9.00 1.49
N LEU A 116 -8.73 -10.31 1.54
CA LEU A 116 -7.83 -11.30 0.97
C LEU A 116 -7.69 -11.16 -0.54
N LYS A 117 -8.79 -10.83 -1.23
CA LYS A 117 -8.74 -10.57 -2.68
C LYS A 117 -7.89 -9.35 -3.01
N ALA A 118 -7.98 -8.30 -2.19
CA ALA A 118 -7.14 -7.10 -2.36
C ALA A 118 -5.66 -7.43 -2.23
N LEU A 119 -5.29 -8.22 -1.21
CA LEU A 119 -3.91 -8.66 -1.02
C LEU A 119 -3.43 -9.50 -2.21
N GLN A 120 -4.25 -10.44 -2.67
CA GLN A 120 -3.93 -11.27 -3.84
C GLN A 120 -3.73 -10.41 -5.09
N LYS A 121 -4.55 -9.38 -5.27
CA LYS A 121 -4.44 -8.48 -6.42
C LYS A 121 -3.10 -7.75 -6.43
N VAL A 122 -2.68 -7.23 -5.30
CA VAL A 122 -1.38 -6.58 -5.17
C VAL A 122 -0.26 -7.58 -5.44
N MET A 123 -0.31 -8.75 -4.81
CA MET A 123 0.73 -9.77 -4.99
C MET A 123 0.84 -10.26 -6.43
N SER A 124 -0.29 -10.42 -7.11
CA SER A 124 -0.31 -10.80 -8.53
C SER A 124 0.33 -9.73 -9.41
N ALA A 125 0.01 -8.46 -9.17
CA ALA A 125 0.61 -7.35 -9.92
C ALA A 125 2.12 -7.31 -9.72
N LEU A 126 2.59 -7.54 -8.51
CA LEU A 126 4.02 -7.52 -8.19
C LEU A 126 4.82 -8.60 -8.90
N LYS A 127 4.17 -9.67 -9.34
CA LYS A 127 4.81 -10.75 -10.11
C LYS A 127 4.92 -10.45 -11.60
N ARG A 128 4.24 -9.40 -12.08
CA ARG A 128 4.26 -9.07 -13.51
C ARG A 128 5.61 -8.46 -13.89
N PRO A 129 6.14 -8.82 -15.07
CA PRO A 129 7.39 -8.23 -15.54
C PRO A 129 7.30 -6.71 -15.60
N ASN A 130 8.32 -6.04 -15.13
CA ASN A 130 8.46 -4.58 -15.20
C ASN A 130 7.51 -3.75 -14.33
N PHE A 131 6.54 -4.34 -13.65
CA PHE A 131 5.60 -3.59 -12.81
C PHE A 131 6.35 -2.80 -11.73
N VAL A 132 7.17 -3.48 -10.95
CA VAL A 132 7.98 -2.86 -9.88
C VAL A 132 8.98 -1.86 -10.48
N LYS A 133 9.61 -2.23 -11.58
CA LYS A 133 10.59 -1.39 -12.27
C LYS A 133 9.98 -0.05 -12.69
N PHE A 134 8.81 -0.08 -13.31
CA PHE A 134 8.13 1.13 -13.76
C PHE A 134 7.67 1.99 -12.58
N LEU A 135 7.19 1.36 -11.51
CA LEU A 135 6.80 2.11 -10.30
C LEU A 135 7.97 2.87 -9.69
N ARG A 136 9.17 2.29 -9.72
CA ARG A 136 10.35 2.94 -9.15
C ARG A 136 10.72 4.24 -9.85
N THR A 137 10.42 4.36 -11.13
CA THR A 137 10.74 5.54 -11.92
C THR A 137 9.56 6.47 -12.16
N ALA A 138 8.36 6.08 -11.74
CA ALA A 138 7.16 6.89 -11.90
C ALA A 138 7.21 8.10 -10.96
N LYS A 139 7.05 9.30 -11.50
CA LYS A 139 7.23 10.53 -10.74
C LYS A 139 5.93 11.23 -10.34
N THR A 140 4.80 10.84 -10.94
CA THR A 140 3.52 11.46 -10.66
C THR A 140 2.47 10.42 -10.31
N ALA A 141 1.44 10.84 -9.57
CA ALA A 141 0.31 9.97 -9.25
C ALA A 141 -0.40 9.48 -10.52
N GLY A 142 -0.45 10.31 -11.56
CA GLY A 142 -1.03 9.93 -12.85
C GLY A 142 -0.26 8.80 -13.52
N ASP A 143 1.07 8.88 -13.52
CA ASP A 143 1.92 7.82 -14.09
C ASP A 143 1.74 6.52 -13.33
N ILE A 144 1.66 6.58 -12.01
CA ILE A 144 1.45 5.40 -11.17
C ILE A 144 0.08 4.78 -11.43
N THR A 145 -0.96 5.61 -11.56
CA THR A 145 -2.30 5.15 -11.91
C THR A 145 -2.31 4.42 -13.25
N ASP A 146 -1.60 4.95 -14.24
CA ASP A 146 -1.48 4.33 -15.55
C ASP A 146 -0.80 2.96 -15.47
N ILE A 147 0.24 2.84 -14.66
CA ILE A 147 0.93 1.56 -14.44
C ILE A 147 -0.03 0.55 -13.80
N PHE A 148 -0.81 0.97 -12.81
CA PHE A 148 -1.82 0.11 -12.19
C PHE A 148 -2.86 -0.35 -13.21
N ARG A 149 -3.32 0.54 -14.07
CA ARG A 149 -4.31 0.23 -15.11
C ARG A 149 -3.75 -0.77 -16.12
N GLU A 150 -2.54 -0.57 -16.58
CA GLU A 150 -1.88 -1.48 -17.51
C GLU A 150 -1.70 -2.88 -16.94
N ALA A 151 -1.39 -2.99 -15.65
CA ALA A 151 -1.26 -4.27 -14.96
C ALA A 151 -2.59 -5.05 -14.97
N GLU A 152 -3.72 -4.36 -14.98
CA GLU A 152 -5.04 -4.98 -15.07
C GLU A 152 -5.38 -5.44 -16.49
N GLU A 153 -5.01 -4.65 -17.49
CA GLU A 153 -5.38 -4.89 -18.89
C GLU A 153 -4.66 -6.09 -19.51
N VAL A 154 -3.47 -6.41 -19.03
CA VAL A 154 -2.63 -7.48 -19.58
C VAL A 154 -2.95 -8.85 -18.97
N ALA A 155 -3.94 -8.95 -18.12
CA ALA A 155 -4.33 -10.19 -17.42
C ALA A 155 -5.14 -11.12 -18.34
N VAL A 156 -4.56 -11.56 -19.45
CA VAL A 156 -5.22 -12.48 -20.38
C VAL A 156 -4.49 -13.81 -20.40
#